data_0d37efb80c40dbb679c684ac5ff5f9f8
#
_entry.id   0d37efb80c40dbb679c684ac5ff5f9f8
#
_cell.length_a   1.000
_cell.length_b   1.000
_cell.length_c   1.000
_cell.angle_alpha   90.00
_cell.angle_beta   90.00
_cell.angle_gamma   90.00
#
_symmetry.space_group_name_H-M   'P 1'
#
loop_
_entity.id
_entity.type
_entity.pdbx_description
1 polymer ?
#
loop_
_entity_poly.entity_id
_entity_poly.type
_entity_poly.pdbx_seq_one_letter_code
_entity_poly.pdbx_strand_id
1 'polypeptide(L)'
;TRIADIGLELGFFKDRLLFKASYYDKKTIDQITDVTIPSSSGFTSYKDNLGEVSNRGFELDLRYNFYRTKDLEMTVFGNMAHNKNKIVKINDALRAYNELVQKQYEDYDDNSTQSKYAQTYTQYVEGGSIYAIYGMKSLGINPANGKEVYVRPDGTITYEWNAADQVEIGNTEPWAQGSFGLNARWKNISLFATFLYEFGGQRYNSTLVSQVENANLERYNVDRRVSTDRWINPGDVAQLKDIKDRTLVTRPTSRFIQDYNTLQFNSLSISYDFPQKIVKRWGLGMLRLTANIEDLGY
;
A
#
# COMPACT_ATOMS: atom_id res chain seq x y z
N THR A 1 13.86 -21.31 -3.09
CA THR A 1 12.74 -21.06 -2.15
C THR A 1 12.42 -22.33 -1.41
N ARG A 2 12.19 -22.23 -0.09
CA ARG A 2 11.64 -23.30 0.76
C ARG A 2 10.30 -22.82 1.28
N ILE A 3 9.29 -23.72 1.27
CA ILE A 3 7.94 -23.41 1.74
C ILE A 3 7.49 -24.55 2.65
N ALA A 4 6.99 -24.19 3.83
CA ALA A 4 6.18 -25.05 4.68
C ALA A 4 4.77 -24.46 4.69
N ASP A 5 3.77 -25.28 4.38
CA ASP A 5 2.37 -24.90 4.32
C ASP A 5 1.52 -25.94 5.05
N ILE A 6 0.57 -25.46 5.86
CA ILE A 6 -0.42 -26.29 6.54
C ILE A 6 -1.79 -25.71 6.27
N GLY A 7 -2.67 -26.54 5.67
CA GLY A 7 -4.03 -26.13 5.32
C GLY A 7 -5.08 -26.99 6.02
N LEU A 8 -6.22 -26.36 6.28
CA LEU A 8 -7.42 -26.99 6.83
C LEU A 8 -8.61 -26.62 5.95
N GLU A 9 -9.42 -27.59 5.57
CA GLU A 9 -10.66 -27.39 4.86
C GLU A 9 -11.81 -28.04 5.62
N LEU A 10 -12.86 -27.28 5.92
CA LEU A 10 -14.03 -27.73 6.66
C LEU A 10 -15.31 -27.44 5.89
N GLY A 11 -16.17 -28.43 5.80
CA GLY A 11 -17.50 -28.32 5.23
C GLY A 11 -18.58 -28.51 6.30
N PHE A 12 -19.52 -27.59 6.39
CA PHE A 12 -20.63 -27.61 7.35
C PHE A 12 -21.98 -27.55 6.61
N PHE A 13 -23.03 -28.08 7.26
CA PHE A 13 -24.40 -28.01 6.76
C PHE A 13 -24.57 -28.63 5.37
N LYS A 14 -23.97 -29.80 5.10
CA LYS A 14 -23.94 -30.47 3.81
C LYS A 14 -23.31 -29.57 2.73
N ASP A 15 -22.11 -29.05 3.05
CA ASP A 15 -21.27 -28.19 2.20
C ASP A 15 -21.91 -26.84 1.81
N ARG A 16 -22.91 -26.41 2.59
CA ARG A 16 -23.42 -25.04 2.43
C ARG A 16 -22.44 -23.99 2.92
N LEU A 17 -21.68 -24.29 3.95
CA LEU A 17 -20.62 -23.46 4.49
C LEU A 17 -19.30 -24.18 4.28
N LEU A 18 -18.44 -23.61 3.47
CA LEU A 18 -17.05 -24.07 3.26
C LEU A 18 -16.12 -23.03 3.87
N PHE A 19 -15.20 -23.52 4.68
CA PHE A 19 -14.16 -22.71 5.31
C PHE A 19 -12.81 -23.35 5.01
N LYS A 20 -11.88 -22.54 4.51
CA LYS A 20 -10.50 -22.95 4.32
C LYS A 20 -9.60 -21.98 5.09
N ALA A 21 -8.58 -22.53 5.72
CA ALA A 21 -7.53 -21.77 6.38
C ALA A 21 -6.20 -22.40 6.04
N SER A 22 -5.21 -21.58 5.71
CA SER A 22 -3.83 -22.04 5.54
C SER A 22 -2.88 -21.12 6.29
N TYR A 23 -1.77 -21.68 6.75
CA TYR A 23 -0.64 -20.97 7.32
C TYR A 23 0.62 -21.38 6.57
N TYR A 24 1.42 -20.41 6.16
CA TYR A 24 2.66 -20.66 5.44
C TYR A 24 3.87 -19.96 6.08
N ASP A 25 5.02 -20.62 5.95
CA ASP A 25 6.36 -20.05 6.18
C ASP A 25 7.19 -20.26 4.91
N LYS A 26 7.40 -19.17 4.18
CA LYS A 26 8.13 -19.15 2.91
C LYS A 26 9.44 -18.42 3.09
N LYS A 27 10.55 -19.12 2.83
CA LYS A 27 11.90 -18.57 2.83
C LYS A 27 12.48 -18.60 1.42
N THR A 28 12.78 -17.45 0.88
CA THR A 28 13.40 -17.29 -0.44
C THR A 28 14.85 -16.91 -0.24
N ILE A 29 15.75 -17.70 -0.81
CA ILE A 29 17.19 -17.47 -0.85
C ILE A 29 17.52 -17.01 -2.26
N ASP A 30 18.43 -16.06 -2.41
CA ASP A 30 18.85 -15.49 -3.70
C ASP A 30 17.67 -14.90 -4.49
N GLN A 31 16.83 -14.14 -3.80
CA GLN A 31 15.72 -13.46 -4.45
C GLN A 31 16.22 -12.33 -5.35
N ILE A 32 15.94 -12.43 -6.64
CA ILE A 32 16.22 -11.34 -7.60
C ILE A 32 15.11 -10.29 -7.45
N THR A 33 15.50 -9.03 -7.31
CA THR A 33 14.60 -7.87 -7.27
C THR A 33 15.14 -6.74 -8.11
N ASP A 34 14.26 -5.82 -8.48
CA ASP A 34 14.66 -4.57 -9.12
C ASP A 34 15.11 -3.58 -8.04
N VAL A 35 16.36 -3.20 -8.08
CA VAL A 35 16.97 -2.19 -7.22
C VAL A 35 16.95 -0.86 -7.96
N THR A 36 16.26 0.12 -7.41
CA THR A 36 16.20 1.47 -8.00
C THR A 36 17.56 2.15 -7.89
N ILE A 37 18.03 2.72 -8.98
CA ILE A 37 19.29 3.47 -9.03
C ILE A 37 19.03 4.94 -9.37
N PRO A 38 19.94 5.84 -8.96
CA PRO A 38 19.83 7.25 -9.32
C PRO A 38 19.82 7.42 -10.84
N SER A 39 18.94 8.28 -11.34
CA SER A 39 18.75 8.54 -12.78
C SER A 39 19.99 9.07 -13.49
N SER A 40 21.02 9.48 -12.77
CA SER A 40 22.34 9.86 -13.31
C SER A 40 23.06 8.73 -14.06
N SER A 41 22.69 7.47 -13.80
CA SER A 41 23.24 6.30 -14.49
C SER A 41 22.62 6.02 -15.86
N GLY A 42 21.54 6.73 -16.23
CA GLY A 42 20.77 6.49 -17.46
C GLY A 42 19.78 5.32 -17.37
N PHE A 43 19.73 4.63 -16.23
CA PHE A 43 18.81 3.54 -15.95
C PHE A 43 17.95 3.90 -14.71
N THR A 44 16.76 3.34 -14.61
CA THR A 44 15.87 3.54 -13.44
C THR A 44 16.03 2.45 -12.39
N SER A 45 16.45 1.27 -12.80
CA SER A 45 16.68 0.12 -11.91
C SER A 45 17.61 -0.89 -12.57
N TYR A 46 18.20 -1.76 -11.77
CA TYR A 46 18.88 -2.98 -12.22
C TYR A 46 18.43 -4.17 -11.39
N LYS A 47 18.58 -5.37 -11.92
CA LYS A 47 18.24 -6.60 -11.20
C LYS A 47 19.41 -7.08 -10.39
N ASP A 48 19.18 -7.29 -9.10
CA ASP A 48 20.19 -7.81 -8.21
C ASP A 48 19.58 -8.83 -7.22
N ASN A 49 20.47 -9.57 -6.57
CA ASN A 49 20.10 -10.54 -5.55
C ASN A 49 19.85 -9.81 -4.22
N LEU A 50 18.60 -9.84 -3.74
CA LEU A 50 18.22 -9.25 -2.47
C LEU A 50 18.82 -9.99 -1.25
N GLY A 51 19.32 -11.21 -1.45
CA GLY A 51 19.77 -12.06 -0.37
C GLY A 51 18.68 -13.03 0.10
N GLU A 52 18.31 -12.97 1.35
CA GLU A 52 17.36 -13.90 1.95
C GLU A 52 16.17 -13.17 2.56
N VAL A 53 14.97 -13.59 2.15
CA VAL A 53 13.70 -12.99 2.59
C VAL A 53 12.77 -14.09 3.12
N SER A 54 12.13 -13.83 4.25
CA SER A 54 11.08 -14.65 4.84
C SER A 54 9.73 -13.96 4.70
N ASN A 55 8.72 -14.74 4.31
CA ASN A 55 7.32 -14.34 4.30
C ASN A 55 6.54 -15.37 5.13
N ARG A 56 5.83 -14.92 6.15
CA ARG A 56 4.98 -15.74 6.99
C ARG A 56 3.59 -15.16 7.00
N GLY A 57 2.60 -16.00 6.84
CA GLY A 57 1.25 -15.51 6.77
C GLY A 57 0.21 -16.58 6.92
N PHE A 58 -1.03 -16.12 6.94
CA PHE A 58 -2.20 -16.99 6.90
C PHE A 58 -3.19 -16.49 5.87
N GLU A 59 -3.93 -17.41 5.31
CA GLU A 59 -4.98 -17.17 4.35
C GLU A 59 -6.26 -17.83 4.83
N LEU A 60 -7.37 -17.11 4.68
CA LEU A 60 -8.71 -17.59 5.00
C LEU A 60 -9.58 -17.47 3.77
N ASP A 61 -10.41 -18.48 3.52
CA ASP A 61 -11.45 -18.45 2.50
C ASP A 61 -12.76 -18.96 3.09
N LEU A 62 -13.82 -18.20 2.87
CA LEU A 62 -15.16 -18.49 3.35
C LEU A 62 -16.15 -18.42 2.20
N ARG A 63 -16.96 -19.47 2.04
CA ARG A 63 -18.07 -19.49 1.11
C ARG A 63 -19.30 -20.01 1.83
N TYR A 64 -20.38 -19.23 1.81
CA TYR A 64 -21.63 -19.60 2.49
C TYR A 64 -22.83 -19.44 1.58
N ASN A 65 -23.43 -20.58 1.20
CA ASN A 65 -24.73 -20.63 0.54
C ASN A 65 -25.83 -20.54 1.58
N PHE A 66 -26.21 -19.30 1.92
CA PHE A 66 -27.11 -19.04 3.03
C PHE A 66 -28.58 -19.22 2.67
N TYR A 67 -28.91 -19.17 1.37
CA TYR A 67 -30.27 -19.37 0.90
C TYR A 67 -30.27 -20.18 -0.38
N ARG A 68 -31.05 -21.30 -0.38
CA ARG A 68 -31.15 -22.18 -1.55
C ARG A 68 -32.55 -22.79 -1.64
N THR A 69 -33.25 -22.41 -2.71
CA THR A 69 -34.53 -22.99 -3.13
C THR A 69 -34.42 -23.42 -4.59
N LYS A 70 -35.52 -23.91 -5.18
CA LYS A 70 -35.56 -24.27 -6.62
C LYS A 70 -35.29 -23.05 -7.52
N ASP A 71 -35.81 -21.88 -7.14
CA ASP A 71 -35.82 -20.70 -7.99
C ASP A 71 -34.80 -19.64 -7.55
N LEU A 72 -34.33 -19.67 -6.29
CA LEU A 72 -33.41 -18.66 -5.74
C LEU A 72 -32.27 -19.34 -4.99
N GLU A 73 -31.05 -18.98 -5.34
CA GLU A 73 -29.82 -19.39 -4.68
C GLU A 73 -28.98 -18.14 -4.39
N MET A 74 -28.50 -17.99 -3.15
CA MET A 74 -27.69 -16.86 -2.73
C MET A 74 -26.47 -17.35 -1.95
N THR A 75 -25.30 -16.96 -2.38
CA THR A 75 -24.03 -17.35 -1.80
C THR A 75 -23.20 -16.08 -1.54
N VAL A 76 -22.76 -15.88 -0.32
CA VAL A 76 -21.72 -14.91 0.03
C VAL A 76 -20.38 -15.64 0.06
N PHE A 77 -19.34 -14.94 -0.32
CA PHE A 77 -17.97 -15.43 -0.24
C PHE A 77 -17.04 -14.31 0.22
N GLY A 78 -15.91 -14.69 0.79
CA GLY A 78 -14.87 -13.76 1.17
C GLY A 78 -13.57 -14.49 1.40
N ASN A 79 -12.47 -13.83 1.08
CA ASN A 79 -11.14 -14.30 1.40
C ASN A 79 -10.36 -13.20 2.09
N MET A 80 -9.35 -13.61 2.84
CA MET A 80 -8.43 -12.72 3.54
C MET A 80 -7.04 -13.32 3.52
N ALA A 81 -6.05 -12.51 3.23
CA ALA A 81 -4.64 -12.85 3.38
C ALA A 81 -3.96 -11.86 4.31
N HIS A 82 -3.14 -12.38 5.21
CA HIS A 82 -2.19 -11.65 6.03
C HIS A 82 -0.79 -12.17 5.73
N ASN A 83 0.14 -11.29 5.44
CA ASN A 83 1.54 -11.61 5.26
C ASN A 83 2.40 -10.73 6.16
N LYS A 84 3.51 -11.25 6.62
CA LYS A 84 4.58 -10.49 7.27
C LYS A 84 5.89 -10.78 6.56
N ASN A 85 6.37 -9.79 5.87
CA ASN A 85 7.66 -9.84 5.18
C ASN A 85 8.80 -9.48 6.12
N LYS A 86 9.94 -10.17 5.98
CA LYS A 86 11.17 -9.88 6.72
C LYS A 86 12.40 -10.17 5.88
N ILE A 87 13.29 -9.21 5.78
CA ILE A 87 14.65 -9.39 5.24
C ILE A 87 15.48 -10.13 6.30
N VAL A 88 15.94 -11.33 5.97
CA VAL A 88 16.76 -12.14 6.88
C VAL A 88 18.24 -11.79 6.71
N LYS A 89 18.67 -11.60 5.46
CA LYS A 89 20.06 -11.29 5.12
C LYS A 89 20.10 -10.49 3.82
N ILE A 90 20.91 -9.44 3.79
CA ILE A 90 21.22 -8.69 2.57
C ILE A 90 22.60 -9.08 2.02
N ASN A 91 22.80 -8.88 0.73
CA ASN A 91 24.09 -9.04 0.06
C ASN A 91 24.88 -7.71 0.07
N ASP A 92 26.15 -7.77 -0.39
CA ASP A 92 27.03 -6.61 -0.39
C ASP A 92 26.58 -5.54 -1.40
N ALA A 93 25.92 -5.92 -2.49
CA ALA A 93 25.40 -4.97 -3.48
C ALA A 93 24.26 -4.11 -2.88
N LEU A 94 23.39 -4.69 -2.07
CA LEU A 94 22.35 -3.93 -1.37
C LEU A 94 22.91 -3.06 -0.24
N ARG A 95 23.99 -3.47 0.40
CA ARG A 95 24.71 -2.60 1.35
C ARG A 95 25.26 -1.37 0.63
N ALA A 96 25.93 -1.59 -0.51
CA ALA A 96 26.42 -0.50 -1.35
C ALA A 96 25.28 0.41 -1.86
N TYR A 97 24.13 -0.17 -2.22
CA TYR A 97 22.94 0.61 -2.59
C TYR A 97 22.45 1.48 -1.44
N ASN A 98 22.33 0.94 -0.21
CA ASN A 98 21.94 1.73 0.96
C ASN A 98 22.91 2.90 1.20
N GLU A 99 24.21 2.68 1.03
CA GLU A 99 25.23 3.74 1.12
C GLU A 99 25.04 4.82 0.05
N LEU A 100 24.70 4.43 -1.18
CA LEU A 100 24.37 5.38 -2.25
C LEU A 100 23.15 6.23 -1.94
N VAL A 101 22.11 5.60 -1.40
CA VAL A 101 20.88 6.31 -0.96
C VAL A 101 21.21 7.29 0.16
N GLN A 102 22.01 6.88 1.14
CA GLN A 102 22.45 7.75 2.21
C GLN A 102 23.23 8.95 1.67
N LYS A 103 24.24 8.72 0.83
CA LYS A 103 25.02 9.79 0.18
C LYS A 103 24.15 10.75 -0.62
N GLN A 104 23.11 10.25 -1.30
CA GLN A 104 22.20 11.12 -2.05
C GLN A 104 21.49 12.14 -1.16
N TYR A 105 21.19 11.81 0.10
CA TYR A 105 20.65 12.75 1.07
C TYR A 105 21.74 13.64 1.71
N GLU A 106 22.96 13.12 1.88
CA GLU A 106 24.11 13.87 2.42
C GLU A 106 24.58 14.97 1.46
N ASP A 107 24.45 14.73 0.15
CA ASP A 107 24.73 15.73 -0.91
C ASP A 107 23.68 16.88 -0.93
N TYR A 108 22.76 16.89 0.01
CA TYR A 108 21.77 17.95 0.15
C TYR A 108 22.43 19.25 0.59
N ASP A 109 22.32 20.27 -0.28
CA ASP A 109 22.64 21.66 0.08
C ASP A 109 21.41 22.35 0.63
N ASP A 110 21.53 23.13 1.70
CA ASP A 110 20.44 23.91 2.31
C ASP A 110 19.76 24.88 1.33
N ASN A 111 20.40 25.19 0.21
CA ASN A 111 19.80 25.95 -0.89
C ASN A 111 19.09 25.07 -1.95
N SER A 112 19.09 23.76 -1.78
CA SER A 112 18.51 22.85 -2.78
C SER A 112 17.00 22.87 -2.77
N THR A 113 16.41 23.16 -3.94
CA THR A 113 14.96 23.07 -4.19
C THR A 113 14.58 21.78 -4.96
N GLN A 114 15.51 20.82 -5.06
CA GLN A 114 15.30 19.63 -5.87
C GLN A 114 14.34 18.65 -5.18
N SER A 115 13.26 18.31 -5.88
CA SER A 115 12.21 17.41 -5.40
C SER A 115 12.69 15.99 -5.07
N LYS A 116 13.86 15.57 -5.61
CA LYS A 116 14.45 14.25 -5.31
C LYS A 116 14.71 14.04 -3.82
N TYR A 117 15.00 15.11 -3.07
CA TYR A 117 15.26 15.03 -1.63
C TYR A 117 13.99 14.91 -0.78
N ALA A 118 12.82 15.18 -1.36
CA ALA A 118 11.53 15.06 -0.69
C ALA A 118 10.92 13.65 -0.85
N GLN A 119 11.56 12.77 -1.61
CA GLN A 119 11.06 11.41 -1.87
C GLN A 119 11.69 10.42 -0.89
N THR A 120 10.89 9.40 -0.51
CA THR A 120 11.42 8.24 0.21
C THR A 120 12.09 7.28 -0.78
N TYR A 121 13.25 6.78 -0.39
CA TYR A 121 13.94 5.71 -1.11
C TYR A 121 13.83 4.41 -0.31
N THR A 122 13.68 3.31 -1.01
CA THR A 122 13.73 1.99 -0.39
C THR A 122 15.12 1.77 0.23
N GLN A 123 15.16 1.28 1.45
CA GLN A 123 16.38 0.80 2.09
C GLN A 123 16.19 -0.66 2.49
N TYR A 124 17.23 -1.44 2.36
CA TYR A 124 17.19 -2.86 2.67
C TYR A 124 17.97 -3.13 3.96
N VAL A 125 17.23 -3.26 5.07
CA VAL A 125 17.83 -3.45 6.41
C VAL A 125 17.50 -4.84 6.93
N GLU A 126 18.51 -5.56 7.39
CA GLU A 126 18.31 -6.88 8.01
C GLU A 126 17.38 -6.77 9.23
N GLY A 127 16.36 -7.61 9.27
CA GLY A 127 15.30 -7.55 10.27
C GLY A 127 14.09 -6.68 9.91
N GLY A 128 14.23 -5.74 8.96
CA GLY A 128 13.16 -4.93 8.42
C GLY A 128 12.36 -5.62 7.31
N SER A 129 11.43 -4.91 6.71
CA SER A 129 10.61 -5.36 5.57
C SER A 129 11.09 -4.70 4.26
N ILE A 130 10.91 -5.41 3.14
CA ILE A 130 11.10 -4.79 1.81
C ILE A 130 10.05 -3.71 1.52
N TYR A 131 8.97 -3.68 2.30
CA TYR A 131 7.87 -2.72 2.21
C TYR A 131 8.01 -1.55 3.20
N ALA A 132 9.10 -1.50 3.97
CA ALA A 132 9.36 -0.45 4.94
C ALA A 132 9.62 0.89 4.27
N ILE A 133 9.09 1.95 4.86
CA ILE A 133 9.32 3.34 4.47
C ILE A 133 10.29 3.93 5.48
N TYR A 134 11.39 4.51 4.99
CA TYR A 134 12.43 5.10 5.83
C TYR A 134 12.39 6.62 5.80
N GLY A 135 12.68 7.23 6.93
CA GLY A 135 12.76 8.66 7.14
C GLY A 135 13.08 9.00 8.60
N MET A 136 13.20 10.27 8.92
CA MET A 136 13.34 10.67 10.31
C MET A 136 11.99 10.69 11.03
N LYS A 137 12.00 10.26 12.29
CA LYS A 137 10.83 10.39 13.16
C LYS A 137 10.60 11.86 13.51
N SER A 138 9.39 12.36 13.30
CA SER A 138 9.01 13.74 13.56
C SER A 138 8.07 13.84 14.76
N LEU A 139 8.25 14.87 15.58
CA LEU A 139 7.30 15.30 16.61
C LEU A 139 6.33 16.38 16.11
N GLY A 140 6.41 16.73 14.81
CA GLY A 140 5.61 17.79 14.22
C GLY A 140 6.31 19.13 14.20
N ILE A 141 5.52 20.19 14.03
CA ILE A 141 6.01 21.57 13.95
C ILE A 141 6.02 22.18 15.35
N ASN A 142 7.15 22.77 15.73
CA ASN A 142 7.25 23.47 17.01
C ASN A 142 6.42 24.75 16.98
N PRO A 143 5.41 24.89 17.87
CA PRO A 143 4.57 26.08 17.91
C PRO A 143 5.33 27.41 18.18
N ALA A 144 6.49 27.34 18.82
CA ALA A 144 7.24 28.53 19.17
C ALA A 144 7.97 29.16 17.97
N ASN A 145 8.40 28.37 16.99
CA ASN A 145 9.27 28.84 15.91
C ASN A 145 8.94 28.33 14.51
N GLY A 146 7.89 27.49 14.36
CA GLY A 146 7.43 26.97 13.06
C GLY A 146 8.35 25.96 12.38
N LYS A 147 9.39 25.48 13.04
CA LYS A 147 10.33 24.49 12.52
C LYS A 147 9.89 23.07 12.86
N GLU A 148 10.18 22.13 11.97
CA GLU A 148 9.98 20.71 12.25
C GLU A 148 10.98 20.20 13.28
N VAL A 149 10.49 19.36 14.19
CA VAL A 149 11.28 18.74 15.27
C VAL A 149 11.43 17.26 15.00
N TYR A 150 12.66 16.78 14.99
CA TYR A 150 12.99 15.38 14.75
C TYR A 150 13.46 14.68 16.02
N VAL A 151 13.32 13.36 16.01
CA VAL A 151 13.85 12.46 17.05
C VAL A 151 14.86 11.54 16.43
N ARG A 152 16.08 11.53 16.94
CA ARG A 152 17.14 10.59 16.55
C ARG A 152 16.89 9.20 17.12
N PRO A 153 17.55 8.16 16.58
CA PRO A 153 17.45 6.79 17.10
C PRO A 153 17.81 6.63 18.59
N ASP A 154 18.67 7.50 19.10
CA ASP A 154 19.06 7.56 20.53
C ASP A 154 18.04 8.29 21.43
N GLY A 155 16.95 8.80 20.85
CA GLY A 155 15.89 9.53 21.54
C GLY A 155 16.17 11.04 21.71
N THR A 156 17.30 11.56 21.24
CA THR A 156 17.60 12.98 21.30
C THR A 156 16.76 13.77 20.30
N ILE A 157 16.39 15.02 20.69
CA ILE A 157 15.59 15.91 19.87
C ILE A 157 16.50 16.85 19.09
N THR A 158 16.20 17.06 17.81
CA THR A 158 16.95 17.95 16.93
C THR A 158 16.03 18.68 15.94
N TYR A 159 16.49 19.79 15.40
CA TYR A 159 15.89 20.49 14.26
C TYR A 159 16.58 20.14 12.94
N GLU A 160 17.67 19.38 13.00
CA GLU A 160 18.46 19.01 11.84
C GLU A 160 18.06 17.61 11.37
N TRP A 161 17.71 17.51 10.09
CA TRP A 161 17.47 16.25 9.43
C TRP A 161 18.81 15.63 9.02
N ASN A 162 19.01 14.34 9.35
CA ASN A 162 20.22 13.61 9.00
C ASN A 162 19.88 12.27 8.36
N ALA A 163 20.54 11.96 7.25
CA ALA A 163 20.35 10.70 6.54
C ALA A 163 20.68 9.46 7.37
N ALA A 164 21.68 9.57 8.25
CA ALA A 164 22.09 8.48 9.14
C ALA A 164 21.09 8.20 10.29
N ASP A 165 20.21 9.15 10.58
CA ASP A 165 19.21 9.05 11.65
C ASP A 165 17.84 8.53 11.14
N GLN A 166 17.77 8.07 9.87
CA GLN A 166 16.56 7.49 9.33
C GLN A 166 16.24 6.14 9.98
N VAL A 167 14.97 5.96 10.28
CA VAL A 167 14.41 4.73 10.82
C VAL A 167 13.20 4.30 10.00
N GLU A 168 12.69 3.10 10.21
CA GLU A 168 11.38 2.72 9.67
C GLU A 168 10.30 3.61 10.29
N ILE A 169 9.65 4.42 9.46
CA ILE A 169 8.58 5.35 9.84
C ILE A 169 7.21 4.87 9.40
N GLY A 170 7.13 3.85 8.58
CA GLY A 170 5.89 3.23 8.11
C GLY A 170 6.16 1.99 7.27
N ASN A 171 5.09 1.29 6.93
CA ASN A 171 5.17 0.07 6.12
C ASN A 171 4.01 0.02 5.14
N THR A 172 4.31 -0.25 3.86
CA THR A 172 3.28 -0.32 2.81
C THR A 172 2.56 -1.67 2.77
N GLU A 173 3.07 -2.69 3.47
CA GLU A 173 2.44 -4.01 3.52
C GLU A 173 1.12 -3.94 4.31
N PRO A 174 -0.03 -4.30 3.70
CA PRO A 174 -1.29 -4.28 4.42
C PRO A 174 -1.32 -5.39 5.47
N TRP A 175 -1.95 -5.10 6.63
CA TRP A 175 -2.19 -6.13 7.62
C TRP A 175 -3.17 -7.20 7.11
N ALA A 176 -4.21 -6.79 6.36
CA ALA A 176 -5.14 -7.68 5.71
C ALA A 176 -5.50 -7.16 4.32
N GLN A 177 -5.56 -8.08 3.35
CA GLN A 177 -6.06 -7.83 2.01
C GLN A 177 -6.92 -8.99 1.55
N GLY A 178 -7.86 -8.71 0.66
CA GLY A 178 -8.71 -9.77 0.13
C GLY A 178 -9.89 -9.25 -0.67
N SER A 179 -10.86 -10.13 -0.81
CA SER A 179 -12.11 -9.83 -1.49
C SER A 179 -13.31 -10.42 -0.76
N PHE A 180 -14.47 -9.82 -0.95
CA PHE A 180 -15.74 -10.41 -0.58
C PHE A 180 -16.80 -10.07 -1.60
N GLY A 181 -17.87 -10.85 -1.63
CA GLY A 181 -18.90 -10.63 -2.62
C GLY A 181 -20.14 -11.48 -2.44
N LEU A 182 -21.03 -11.28 -3.40
CA LEU A 182 -22.31 -11.98 -3.48
C LEU A 182 -22.46 -12.62 -4.85
N ASN A 183 -22.91 -13.88 -4.86
CA ASN A 183 -23.42 -14.55 -6.03
C ASN A 183 -24.89 -14.92 -5.76
N ALA A 184 -25.79 -14.40 -6.59
CA ALA A 184 -27.21 -14.67 -6.50
C ALA A 184 -27.74 -15.15 -7.84
N ARG A 185 -28.57 -16.21 -7.82
CA ARG A 185 -29.25 -16.70 -8.98
C ARG A 185 -30.76 -16.80 -8.69
N TRP A 186 -31.53 -16.04 -9.43
CA TRP A 186 -32.98 -16.08 -9.36
C TRP A 186 -33.54 -16.52 -10.72
N LYS A 187 -34.05 -17.76 -10.78
CA LYS A 187 -34.52 -18.39 -12.02
C LYS A 187 -33.44 -18.30 -13.12
N ASN A 188 -33.67 -17.45 -14.10
CA ASN A 188 -32.82 -17.25 -15.26
C ASN A 188 -31.87 -16.03 -15.14
N ILE A 189 -31.95 -15.30 -14.03
CA ILE A 189 -31.09 -14.13 -13.76
C ILE A 189 -29.99 -14.55 -12.79
N SER A 190 -28.75 -14.20 -13.12
CA SER A 190 -27.61 -14.35 -12.24
C SER A 190 -26.98 -12.99 -11.97
N LEU A 191 -26.65 -12.72 -10.71
CA LEU A 191 -25.96 -11.53 -10.22
C LEU A 191 -24.67 -11.97 -9.56
N PHE A 192 -23.58 -11.29 -9.88
CA PHE A 192 -22.29 -11.41 -9.21
C PHE A 192 -21.76 -10.03 -8.89
N ALA A 193 -21.39 -9.80 -7.62
CA ALA A 193 -20.79 -8.55 -7.18
C ALA A 193 -19.57 -8.83 -6.31
N THR A 194 -18.46 -8.10 -6.53
CA THR A 194 -17.19 -8.30 -5.81
C THR A 194 -16.63 -6.97 -5.34
N PHE A 195 -16.17 -6.97 -4.10
CA PHE A 195 -15.43 -5.89 -3.46
C PHE A 195 -14.01 -6.37 -3.16
N LEU A 196 -13.02 -5.50 -3.36
CA LEU A 196 -11.64 -5.68 -2.92
C LEU A 196 -11.38 -4.78 -1.72
N TYR A 197 -10.53 -5.24 -0.81
CA TYR A 197 -10.14 -4.45 0.34
C TYR A 197 -8.68 -4.64 0.72
N GLU A 198 -8.08 -3.57 1.25
CA GLU A 198 -6.77 -3.57 1.89
C GLU A 198 -6.86 -2.73 3.16
N PHE A 199 -6.33 -3.24 4.30
CA PHE A 199 -6.32 -2.55 5.58
C PHE A 199 -4.96 -2.63 6.26
N GLY A 200 -4.59 -1.56 6.98
CA GLY A 200 -3.43 -1.50 7.86
C GLY A 200 -2.10 -1.30 7.14
N GLY A 201 -2.10 -1.02 5.85
CA GLY A 201 -0.95 -0.50 5.14
C GLY A 201 -0.76 1.00 5.39
N GLN A 202 0.44 1.50 5.11
CA GLN A 202 0.76 2.92 5.22
C GLN A 202 1.40 3.42 3.92
N ARG A 203 1.25 4.70 3.65
CA ARG A 203 1.89 5.35 2.49
C ARG A 203 2.47 6.69 2.86
N TYR A 204 3.60 7.02 2.25
CA TYR A 204 4.16 8.36 2.31
C TYR A 204 3.43 9.26 1.31
N ASN A 205 2.81 10.34 1.81
CA ASN A 205 2.07 11.27 0.96
C ASN A 205 3.00 12.27 0.28
N SER A 206 3.68 11.82 -0.77
CA SER A 206 4.59 12.65 -1.57
C SER A 206 3.88 13.82 -2.25
N THR A 207 2.59 13.70 -2.55
CA THR A 207 1.78 14.78 -3.09
C THR A 207 1.60 15.90 -2.07
N LEU A 208 1.30 15.56 -0.81
CA LEU A 208 1.20 16.53 0.27
C LEU A 208 2.53 17.26 0.49
N VAL A 209 3.64 16.53 0.43
CA VAL A 209 4.98 17.13 0.54
C VAL A 209 5.28 18.08 -0.61
N SER A 210 5.09 17.63 -1.85
CA SER A 210 5.50 18.39 -3.04
C SER A 210 4.55 19.54 -3.38
N GLN A 211 3.22 19.34 -3.24
CA GLN A 211 2.20 20.28 -3.70
C GLN A 211 1.68 21.20 -2.58
N VAL A 212 1.88 20.84 -1.32
CA VAL A 212 1.37 21.61 -0.19
C VAL A 212 2.50 22.11 0.69
N GLU A 213 3.34 21.23 1.24
CA GLU A 213 4.46 21.63 2.12
C GLU A 213 5.49 22.48 1.37
N ASN A 214 5.96 21.99 0.24
CA ASN A 214 6.97 22.64 -0.62
C ASN A 214 6.34 23.38 -1.81
N ALA A 215 5.09 23.84 -1.69
CA ALA A 215 4.35 24.46 -2.79
C ALA A 215 5.07 25.67 -3.38
N ASN A 216 5.11 25.77 -4.71
CA ASN A 216 5.67 26.92 -5.40
C ASN A 216 4.56 27.97 -5.65
N LEU A 217 4.47 28.95 -4.74
CA LEU A 217 3.46 30.01 -4.79
C LEU A 217 3.67 31.02 -5.92
N GLU A 218 4.86 31.05 -6.52
CA GLU A 218 5.19 32.04 -7.55
C GLU A 218 4.73 31.60 -8.95
N ARG A 219 4.60 30.29 -9.16
CA ARG A 219 4.34 29.71 -10.49
C ARG A 219 2.98 29.06 -10.65
N TYR A 220 2.36 28.59 -9.57
CA TYR A 220 1.18 27.74 -9.64
C TYR A 220 0.09 28.19 -8.68
N ASN A 221 -1.16 27.91 -9.06
CA ASN A 221 -2.25 27.89 -8.10
C ASN A 221 -2.04 26.72 -7.16
N VAL A 222 -2.15 26.97 -5.86
CA VAL A 222 -1.83 26.01 -4.81
C VAL A 222 -3.06 25.59 -4.03
N ASP A 223 -2.96 24.45 -3.36
CA ASP A 223 -3.98 23.95 -2.46
C ASP A 223 -4.22 24.95 -1.30
N ARG A 224 -5.48 25.08 -0.88
CA ARG A 224 -5.87 25.94 0.24
C ARG A 224 -5.11 25.61 1.54
N ARG A 225 -4.78 24.36 1.77
CA ARG A 225 -4.02 23.90 2.94
C ARG A 225 -2.65 24.58 3.09
N VAL A 226 -2.07 25.06 1.99
CA VAL A 226 -0.81 25.84 2.02
C VAL A 226 -0.91 27.02 2.94
N SER A 227 -2.08 27.65 3.09
CA SER A 227 -2.31 28.82 3.92
C SER A 227 -3.07 28.53 5.22
N THR A 228 -3.92 27.50 5.26
CA THR A 228 -4.78 27.22 6.42
C THR A 228 -4.13 26.33 7.47
N ASP A 229 -3.28 25.41 7.06
CA ASP A 229 -2.71 24.38 7.93
C ASP A 229 -1.24 24.66 8.28
N ARG A 230 -0.78 25.85 7.93
CA ARG A 230 0.62 26.30 8.08
C ARG A 230 0.83 27.16 9.31
N TRP A 231 1.97 26.97 9.95
CA TRP A 231 2.40 27.84 11.01
C TRP A 231 2.70 29.27 10.49
N ILE A 232 2.19 30.29 11.16
CA ILE A 232 2.32 31.71 10.80
C ILE A 232 2.88 32.51 11.96
N ASN A 233 2.35 32.31 13.18
CA ASN A 233 2.72 33.08 14.36
C ASN A 233 3.15 32.16 15.51
N PRO A 234 4.05 32.64 16.40
CA PRO A 234 4.36 31.91 17.62
C PRO A 234 3.11 31.54 18.42
N GLY A 235 2.98 30.26 18.74
CA GLY A 235 1.82 29.69 19.42
C GLY A 235 0.88 28.92 18.50
N ASP A 236 1.00 29.04 17.17
CA ASP A 236 0.18 28.29 16.24
C ASP A 236 0.51 26.78 16.29
N VAL A 237 -0.55 25.96 16.43
CA VAL A 237 -0.43 24.51 16.28
C VAL A 237 -0.76 24.17 14.82
N ALA A 238 0.25 23.83 14.05
CA ALA A 238 0.13 23.64 12.60
C ALA A 238 0.71 22.29 12.16
N GLN A 239 0.19 21.77 11.03
CA GLN A 239 0.73 20.58 10.41
C GLN A 239 1.86 20.86 9.43
N LEU A 240 1.92 22.07 8.87
CA LEU A 240 2.92 22.52 7.91
C LEU A 240 3.86 23.54 8.55
N LYS A 241 5.15 23.46 8.20
CA LYS A 241 6.18 24.39 8.71
C LYS A 241 5.96 25.83 8.25
N ASP A 242 6.68 26.78 8.82
CA ASP A 242 6.68 28.19 8.39
C ASP A 242 6.92 28.30 6.88
N ILE A 243 6.14 29.15 6.22
CA ILE A 243 6.25 29.37 4.78
C ILE A 243 7.61 29.97 4.38
N LYS A 244 8.29 30.64 5.29
CA LYS A 244 9.65 31.16 5.06
C LYS A 244 10.66 30.05 4.84
N ASP A 245 10.42 28.87 5.42
CA ASP A 245 11.27 27.68 5.25
C ASP A 245 10.95 26.89 3.96
N ARG A 246 10.05 27.38 3.11
CA ARG A 246 9.66 26.70 1.85
C ARG A 246 10.81 26.55 0.85
N THR A 247 11.86 27.37 0.98
CA THR A 247 13.07 27.26 0.16
C THR A 247 13.88 26.01 0.45
N LEU A 248 13.72 25.45 1.66
CA LEU A 248 14.31 24.20 2.07
C LEU A 248 13.33 23.06 1.79
N VAL A 249 13.72 22.13 0.93
CA VAL A 249 12.90 20.97 0.63
C VAL A 249 12.77 20.10 1.88
N THR A 250 11.52 19.84 2.30
CA THR A 250 11.24 18.90 3.38
C THR A 250 11.61 17.48 2.96
N ARG A 251 12.54 16.90 3.68
CA ARG A 251 13.04 15.53 3.47
C ARG A 251 12.12 14.49 4.13
N PRO A 252 12.26 13.19 3.86
CA PRO A 252 11.36 12.16 4.38
C PRO A 252 11.25 12.15 5.90
N THR A 253 10.00 12.28 6.39
CA THR A 253 9.68 12.31 7.82
C THR A 253 8.36 11.59 8.08
N SER A 254 8.19 11.09 9.32
CA SER A 254 6.97 10.39 9.72
C SER A 254 5.71 11.27 9.68
N ARG A 255 5.83 12.60 9.60
CA ARG A 255 4.72 13.55 9.54
C ARG A 255 3.83 13.36 8.30
N PHE A 256 4.38 12.80 7.22
CA PHE A 256 3.68 12.54 5.97
C PHE A 256 3.30 11.08 5.74
N ILE A 257 3.48 10.24 6.75
CA ILE A 257 2.96 8.88 6.73
C ILE A 257 1.46 8.93 7.01
N GLN A 258 0.69 8.27 6.18
CA GLN A 258 -0.75 8.15 6.31
C GLN A 258 -1.17 6.69 6.22
N ASP A 259 -2.20 6.33 6.98
CA ASP A 259 -2.82 5.02 6.86
C ASP A 259 -3.47 4.88 5.49
N TYR A 260 -3.28 3.74 4.89
CA TYR A 260 -3.83 3.40 3.59
C TYR A 260 -4.79 2.22 3.74
N ASN A 261 -6.08 2.55 3.80
CA ASN A 261 -7.16 1.58 3.84
C ASN A 261 -8.04 1.80 2.62
N THR A 262 -8.31 0.75 1.87
CA THR A 262 -9.12 0.82 0.66
C THR A 262 -10.26 -0.17 0.67
N LEU A 263 -11.38 0.25 0.11
CA LEU A 263 -12.50 -0.60 -0.23
C LEU A 263 -12.95 -0.23 -1.64
N GLN A 264 -12.75 -1.15 -2.58
CA GLN A 264 -13.07 -0.95 -3.98
C GLN A 264 -14.26 -1.81 -4.38
N PHE A 265 -15.27 -1.20 -4.99
CA PHE A 265 -16.30 -1.96 -5.70
C PHE A 265 -15.74 -2.40 -7.06
N ASN A 266 -15.20 -3.62 -7.09
CA ASN A 266 -14.39 -4.10 -8.20
C ASN A 266 -15.24 -4.48 -9.42
N SER A 267 -16.29 -5.28 -9.25
CA SER A 267 -17.08 -5.73 -10.39
C SER A 267 -18.54 -6.02 -10.05
N LEU A 268 -19.39 -5.75 -11.02
CA LEU A 268 -20.80 -6.14 -11.04
C LEU A 268 -21.12 -6.81 -12.36
N SER A 269 -21.62 -8.04 -12.30
CA SER A 269 -22.07 -8.79 -13.47
C SER A 269 -23.53 -9.21 -13.31
N ILE A 270 -24.33 -8.94 -14.32
CA ILE A 270 -25.72 -9.38 -14.41
C ILE A 270 -25.88 -10.19 -15.69
N SER A 271 -26.40 -11.41 -15.57
CA SER A 271 -26.62 -12.30 -16.71
C SER A 271 -28.08 -12.76 -16.76
N TYR A 272 -28.61 -12.89 -17.95
CA TYR A 272 -29.92 -13.49 -18.22
C TYR A 272 -29.80 -14.65 -19.19
N ASP A 273 -30.21 -15.84 -18.73
CA ASP A 273 -30.29 -17.06 -19.56
C ASP A 273 -31.67 -17.14 -20.18
N PHE A 274 -31.75 -17.07 -21.50
CA PHE A 274 -33.03 -17.20 -22.20
C PHE A 274 -33.62 -18.62 -22.04
N PRO A 275 -34.94 -18.74 -21.77
CA PRO A 275 -35.60 -20.05 -21.61
C PRO A 275 -35.38 -20.94 -22.82
N GLN A 276 -35.10 -22.22 -22.57
CA GLN A 276 -34.84 -23.23 -23.63
C GLN A 276 -35.95 -23.31 -24.70
N LYS A 277 -37.21 -23.03 -24.31
CA LYS A 277 -38.35 -23.01 -25.27
C LYS A 277 -38.19 -21.93 -26.34
N ILE A 278 -37.61 -20.79 -26.01
CA ILE A 278 -37.37 -19.68 -26.94
C ILE A 278 -36.13 -19.96 -27.77
N VAL A 279 -35.07 -20.38 -27.16
CA VAL A 279 -33.76 -20.60 -27.77
C VAL A 279 -33.82 -21.68 -28.85
N LYS A 280 -34.53 -22.79 -28.57
CA LYS A 280 -34.73 -23.88 -29.54
C LYS A 280 -35.51 -23.46 -30.78
N ARG A 281 -36.44 -22.50 -30.68
CA ARG A 281 -37.17 -21.95 -31.86
C ARG A 281 -36.24 -21.22 -32.82
N TRP A 282 -35.11 -20.71 -32.32
CA TRP A 282 -34.10 -20.05 -33.14
C TRP A 282 -32.98 -20.98 -33.60
N GLY A 283 -33.12 -22.29 -33.35
CA GLY A 283 -32.11 -23.29 -33.71
C GLY A 283 -30.83 -23.24 -32.87
N LEU A 284 -30.85 -22.52 -31.72
CA LEU A 284 -29.71 -22.34 -30.83
C LEU A 284 -29.76 -23.33 -29.67
N GLY A 285 -28.59 -23.73 -29.18
CA GLY A 285 -28.45 -24.56 -27.98
C GLY A 285 -28.59 -23.77 -26.68
N MET A 286 -28.08 -22.57 -26.64
CA MET A 286 -28.11 -21.66 -25.50
C MET A 286 -28.02 -20.19 -25.98
N LEU A 287 -28.69 -19.29 -25.27
CA LEU A 287 -28.54 -17.87 -25.45
C LEU A 287 -28.48 -17.22 -24.06
N ARG A 288 -27.41 -16.47 -23.81
CA ARG A 288 -27.18 -15.69 -22.59
C ARG A 288 -26.83 -14.24 -22.95
N LEU A 289 -27.46 -13.31 -22.28
CA LEU A 289 -27.06 -11.90 -22.30
C LEU A 289 -26.36 -11.59 -20.98
N THR A 290 -25.20 -10.95 -21.06
CA THR A 290 -24.43 -10.54 -19.88
C THR A 290 -24.05 -9.08 -20.00
N ALA A 291 -24.23 -8.32 -18.91
CA ALA A 291 -23.73 -6.98 -18.72
C ALA A 291 -22.71 -7.02 -17.58
N ASN A 292 -21.50 -6.52 -17.83
CA ASN A 292 -20.43 -6.40 -16.86
C ASN A 292 -20.06 -4.94 -16.70
N ILE A 293 -19.83 -4.53 -15.46
CA ILE A 293 -19.27 -3.23 -15.10
C ILE A 293 -18.12 -3.49 -14.14
N GLU A 294 -16.96 -2.89 -14.41
CA GLU A 294 -15.74 -3.05 -13.63
C GLU A 294 -15.28 -1.69 -13.12
N ASP A 295 -14.50 -1.67 -12.03
CA ASP A 295 -13.91 -0.47 -11.40
C ASP A 295 -14.95 0.62 -11.08
N LEU A 296 -16.05 0.22 -10.42
CA LEU A 296 -17.19 1.08 -10.13
C LEU A 296 -16.88 2.22 -9.13
N GLY A 297 -15.82 2.10 -8.32
CA GLY A 297 -15.41 3.13 -7.38
C GLY A 297 -14.58 2.62 -6.20
N TYR A 298 -14.00 3.59 -5.49
CA TYR A 298 -13.18 3.39 -4.29
C TYR A 298 -13.85 4.01 -3.09
#